data_765c1e10cad4fe74faf1146548a171e4
#
_entry.id   765c1e10cad4fe74faf1146548a171e4
#
_cell.length_a   1.000
_cell.length_b   1.000
_cell.length_c   1.000
_cell.angle_alpha   90.00
_cell.angle_beta   90.00
_cell.angle_gamma   90.00
#
_symmetry.space_group_name_H-M   'P 1'
#
loop_
_entity.id
_entity.type
_entity.pdbx_description
1 polymer ?
#
loop_
_entity_poly.entity_id
_entity_poly.type
_entity_poly.pdbx_seq_one_letter_code
_entity_poly.pdbx_strand_id
1 'polypeptide(L)'
;LLSKQGFTSKMTEDTPQNMAAEAPVPGARTAIRIETVGAEDAGSRVDKVLARLLPGVPFTRIFRLLRKGEVRLNGKRVAGEVRLALGDVLRVPPVRMEAPAEGPAKSRVSPRLVEQVEGAILHQDAGLLVINKPAGIAVHGGSGISSGVIEALRASRPDETLELVHRLDRDTSGCLLVARKRSTLRSLHAMLRDDVEDAGEGRGSFDKRYLVLVRGKWELGRKRIDAPLRTDTRVGGERTVKVAPDGKQAASDFRVVQFFGHLATLLEVQLLTGRTHQIRVHAAYAGHPVAGDEKYGDEEFNRQLQRFGLSRLFLHAHSVSFEDPDRHVPVSISAPLPPELSAVVDALAAGAGKLKPAGAAKPGIASARLVRPARPAGAAPRKARSAAGRPRPSDRDTRSTRTRSRRGPRT
;
A
#
# COMPACT_ATOMS: atom_id res chain seq x y z
N LEU A 1 24.61 83.31 13.10
CA LEU A 1 25.72 82.97 12.22
C LEU A 1 25.82 81.47 11.99
N LEU A 2 25.65 81.11 10.70
CA LEU A 2 26.01 79.87 10.02
C LEU A 2 25.46 78.56 10.49
N SER A 3 24.39 78.19 9.71
CA SER A 3 23.81 76.86 9.46
C SER A 3 24.88 75.85 9.02
N LYS A 4 24.73 74.60 9.49
CA LYS A 4 25.19 73.39 8.80
C LYS A 4 24.03 72.42 8.66
N GLN A 5 23.58 72.28 7.43
CA GLN A 5 22.64 71.27 7.02
C GLN A 5 23.37 69.91 6.99
N GLY A 6 22.90 68.94 7.76
CA GLY A 6 23.32 67.55 7.68
C GLY A 6 22.30 66.78 6.82
N PHE A 7 22.79 66.24 5.72
CA PHE A 7 22.09 65.39 4.78
C PHE A 7 22.07 63.97 5.35
N THR A 8 20.92 63.51 5.85
CA THR A 8 20.71 62.10 6.22
C THR A 8 20.02 61.38 5.08
N SER A 9 20.80 60.54 4.39
CA SER A 9 20.31 59.57 3.40
C SER A 9 19.49 58.51 4.12
N LYS A 10 18.20 58.40 3.80
CA LYS A 10 17.33 57.26 4.16
C LYS A 10 17.60 56.14 3.19
N MET A 11 18.28 55.08 3.64
CA MET A 11 18.23 53.78 2.99
C MET A 11 16.86 53.18 3.28
N THR A 12 16.06 53.05 2.26
CA THR A 12 14.83 52.22 2.28
C THR A 12 15.22 50.78 2.13
N GLU A 13 15.06 49.98 3.19
CA GLU A 13 15.08 48.53 3.12
C GLU A 13 13.86 48.02 2.36
N ASP A 14 14.09 47.54 1.15
CA ASP A 14 13.10 46.82 0.38
C ASP A 14 12.96 45.41 0.97
N THR A 15 11.94 45.23 1.81
CA THR A 15 11.45 43.91 2.24
C THR A 15 10.69 43.29 1.08
N PRO A 16 11.04 42.09 0.61
CA PRO A 16 10.25 41.42 -0.44
C PRO A 16 8.87 41.06 0.13
N GLN A 17 7.85 41.77 -0.34
CA GLN A 17 6.46 41.46 -0.10
C GLN A 17 6.16 40.06 -0.62
N ASN A 18 5.80 39.18 0.30
CA ASN A 18 5.23 37.86 0.05
C ASN A 18 3.87 38.07 -0.66
N MET A 19 3.89 38.04 -1.99
CA MET A 19 2.65 38.08 -2.76
C MET A 19 1.90 36.77 -2.54
N ALA A 20 0.90 36.82 -1.67
CA ALA A 20 -0.13 35.79 -1.59
C ALA A 20 -0.71 35.58 -2.99
N ALA A 21 -0.62 34.35 -3.50
CA ALA A 21 -1.14 34.00 -4.82
C ALA A 21 -2.67 34.18 -4.81
N GLU A 22 -3.15 35.19 -5.54
CA GLU A 22 -4.58 35.37 -5.80
C GLU A 22 -5.18 34.12 -6.42
N ALA A 23 -6.37 33.76 -5.97
CA ALA A 23 -7.12 32.63 -6.51
C ALA A 23 -7.39 32.86 -8.01
N PRO A 24 -7.13 31.88 -8.88
CA PRO A 24 -7.21 32.04 -10.33
C PRO A 24 -8.64 32.30 -10.80
N VAL A 25 -8.82 33.36 -11.60
CA VAL A 25 -10.08 33.72 -12.23
C VAL A 25 -10.52 32.61 -13.20
N PRO A 26 -11.80 32.16 -13.16
CA PRO A 26 -12.32 31.14 -14.06
C PRO A 26 -12.24 31.61 -15.54
N GLY A 27 -11.68 30.72 -16.43
CA GLY A 27 -11.59 31.01 -17.86
C GLY A 27 -10.24 31.58 -18.33
N ALA A 28 -9.38 32.08 -17.43
CA ALA A 28 -8.03 32.56 -17.77
C ALA A 28 -7.06 31.39 -18.07
N ARG A 29 -6.13 31.60 -19.03
CA ARG A 29 -4.97 30.72 -19.18
C ARG A 29 -3.97 31.03 -18.07
N THR A 30 -3.50 30.01 -17.37
CA THR A 30 -2.37 30.18 -16.45
C THR A 30 -1.13 30.60 -17.24
N ALA A 31 -0.23 31.35 -16.61
CA ALA A 31 1.11 31.56 -17.16
C ALA A 31 1.90 30.25 -17.16
N ILE A 32 3.00 30.21 -17.92
CA ILE A 32 3.99 29.13 -17.77
C ILE A 32 4.51 29.18 -16.33
N ARG A 33 4.46 28.04 -15.62
CA ARG A 33 5.02 27.92 -14.28
C ARG A 33 6.31 27.10 -14.35
N ILE A 34 7.32 27.59 -13.68
CA ILE A 34 8.58 26.86 -13.42
C ILE A 34 8.63 26.66 -11.92
N GLU A 35 8.51 25.39 -11.50
CA GLU A 35 8.52 25.03 -10.09
C GLU A 35 9.80 24.26 -9.77
N THR A 36 10.56 24.72 -8.79
CA THR A 36 11.67 23.94 -8.24
C THR A 36 11.13 23.02 -7.15
N VAL A 37 11.42 21.73 -7.27
CA VAL A 37 10.94 20.71 -6.35
C VAL A 37 11.58 20.88 -4.97
N GLY A 38 10.78 21.30 -4.02
CA GLY A 38 11.18 21.42 -2.62
C GLY A 38 11.09 20.07 -1.88
N ALA A 39 11.49 20.09 -0.60
CA ALA A 39 11.45 18.91 0.28
C ALA A 39 10.06 18.27 0.37
N GLU A 40 8.98 19.08 0.27
CA GLU A 40 7.60 18.61 0.33
C GLU A 40 7.18 17.75 -0.87
N ASP A 41 7.76 17.98 -2.05
CA ASP A 41 7.42 17.30 -3.29
C ASP A 41 8.45 16.24 -3.71
N ALA A 42 9.63 16.24 -3.11
CA ALA A 42 10.67 15.24 -3.36
C ALA A 42 10.13 13.82 -3.05
N GLY A 43 10.38 12.87 -3.95
CA GLY A 43 9.84 11.51 -3.89
C GLY A 43 8.39 11.35 -4.39
N SER A 44 7.66 12.45 -4.62
CA SER A 44 6.31 12.41 -5.17
C SER A 44 6.32 12.14 -6.68
N ARG A 45 5.25 11.53 -7.20
CA ARG A 45 5.10 11.32 -8.64
C ARG A 45 4.73 12.62 -9.33
N VAL A 46 5.26 12.83 -10.54
CA VAL A 46 4.99 14.01 -11.38
C VAL A 46 3.49 14.23 -11.57
N ASP A 47 2.71 13.18 -11.86
CA ASP A 47 1.25 13.30 -12.06
C ASP A 47 0.51 13.81 -10.82
N LYS A 48 0.97 13.46 -9.63
CA LYS A 48 0.39 13.91 -8.36
C LYS A 48 0.71 15.38 -8.07
N VAL A 49 1.96 15.77 -8.32
CA VAL A 49 2.37 17.16 -8.15
C VAL A 49 1.64 18.06 -9.15
N LEU A 50 1.52 17.63 -10.41
CA LEU A 50 0.73 18.36 -11.41
C LEU A 50 -0.74 18.51 -11.03
N ALA A 51 -1.37 17.46 -10.47
CA ALA A 51 -2.76 17.55 -10.01
C ALA A 51 -2.96 18.58 -8.91
N ARG A 52 -1.96 18.78 -8.06
CA ARG A 52 -1.96 19.83 -7.03
C ARG A 52 -1.71 21.23 -7.60
N LEU A 53 -0.76 21.35 -8.54
CA LEU A 53 -0.40 22.63 -9.15
C LEU A 53 -1.49 23.13 -10.10
N LEU A 54 -2.35 22.24 -10.59
CA LEU A 54 -3.40 22.49 -11.56
C LEU A 54 -4.78 22.10 -10.99
N PRO A 55 -5.25 22.76 -9.92
CA PRO A 55 -6.55 22.46 -9.32
C PRO A 55 -7.66 22.66 -10.35
N GLY A 56 -8.61 21.70 -10.42
CA GLY A 56 -9.72 21.75 -11.38
C GLY A 56 -9.40 21.18 -12.77
N VAL A 57 -8.14 20.84 -13.07
CA VAL A 57 -7.78 20.19 -14.33
C VAL A 57 -7.96 18.68 -14.21
N PRO A 58 -8.81 18.03 -15.04
CA PRO A 58 -9.02 16.59 -15.00
C PRO A 58 -7.73 15.78 -15.24
N PHE A 59 -7.58 14.65 -14.55
CA PHE A 59 -6.40 13.78 -14.69
C PHE A 59 -6.15 13.35 -16.13
N THR A 60 -7.20 13.10 -16.91
CA THR A 60 -7.10 12.78 -18.35
C THR A 60 -6.39 13.86 -19.14
N ARG A 61 -6.60 15.14 -18.76
CA ARG A 61 -5.91 16.28 -19.39
C ARG A 61 -4.46 16.37 -18.93
N ILE A 62 -4.17 16.13 -17.64
CA ILE A 62 -2.80 16.06 -17.10
C ILE A 62 -1.99 15.00 -17.87
N PHE A 63 -2.53 13.78 -18.02
CA PHE A 63 -1.86 12.74 -18.79
C PHE A 63 -1.70 13.08 -20.28
N ARG A 64 -2.60 13.87 -20.86
CA ARG A 64 -2.46 14.38 -22.23
C ARG A 64 -1.28 15.34 -22.35
N LEU A 65 -1.12 16.27 -21.40
CA LEU A 65 0.02 17.22 -21.34
C LEU A 65 1.35 16.47 -21.24
N LEU A 66 1.41 15.46 -20.37
CA LEU A 66 2.58 14.60 -20.19
C LEU A 66 2.92 13.85 -21.48
N ARG A 67 1.94 13.18 -22.12
CA ARG A 67 2.13 12.45 -23.39
C ARG A 67 2.57 13.35 -24.53
N LYS A 68 2.02 14.57 -24.64
CA LYS A 68 2.46 15.55 -25.64
C LYS A 68 3.84 16.14 -25.34
N GLY A 69 4.37 15.91 -24.11
CA GLY A 69 5.64 16.48 -23.67
C GLY A 69 5.57 17.99 -23.44
N GLU A 70 4.39 18.52 -23.17
CA GLU A 70 4.21 19.93 -22.83
C GLU A 70 4.71 20.21 -21.39
N VAL A 71 4.68 19.21 -20.52
CA VAL A 71 5.37 19.21 -19.22
C VAL A 71 6.81 18.76 -19.40
N ARG A 72 7.74 19.44 -18.75
CA ARG A 72 9.17 19.15 -18.80
C ARG A 72 9.75 19.04 -17.40
N LEU A 73 10.59 18.06 -17.18
CA LEU A 73 11.39 17.90 -15.98
C LEU A 73 12.86 18.08 -16.36
N ASN A 74 13.54 19.07 -15.79
CA ASN A 74 14.92 19.42 -16.13
C ASN A 74 15.11 19.57 -17.68
N GLY A 75 14.14 20.21 -18.35
CA GLY A 75 14.13 20.41 -19.78
C GLY A 75 13.72 19.20 -20.63
N LYS A 76 13.62 17.98 -20.07
CA LYS A 76 13.31 16.73 -20.77
C LYS A 76 11.84 16.34 -20.65
N ARG A 77 11.35 15.51 -21.58
CA ARG A 77 10.02 14.86 -21.46
C ARG A 77 10.00 13.95 -20.24
N VAL A 78 8.87 13.90 -19.55
CA VAL A 78 8.69 13.10 -18.34
C VAL A 78 7.37 12.34 -18.40
N ALA A 79 7.37 11.11 -17.87
CA ALA A 79 6.17 10.31 -17.66
C ALA A 79 5.56 10.63 -16.28
N GLY A 80 4.26 10.39 -16.12
CA GLY A 80 3.55 10.75 -14.90
C GLY A 80 3.99 9.98 -13.65
N GLU A 81 4.46 8.74 -13.82
CA GLU A 81 4.93 7.86 -12.76
C GLU A 81 6.34 8.20 -12.24
N VAL A 82 7.11 9.03 -12.94
CA VAL A 82 8.46 9.43 -12.52
C VAL A 82 8.39 10.15 -11.17
N ARG A 83 9.30 9.79 -10.27
CA ARG A 83 9.42 10.44 -8.97
C ARG A 83 10.39 11.61 -9.06
N LEU A 84 9.97 12.71 -8.46
CA LEU A 84 10.74 13.94 -8.42
C LEU A 84 11.86 13.86 -7.38
N ALA A 85 13.04 14.37 -7.71
CA ALA A 85 14.11 14.58 -6.75
C ALA A 85 14.09 16.02 -6.21
N LEU A 86 14.67 16.23 -5.03
CA LEU A 86 14.88 17.57 -4.49
C LEU A 86 15.73 18.40 -5.47
N GLY A 87 15.29 19.61 -5.77
CA GLY A 87 15.97 20.51 -6.70
C GLY A 87 15.62 20.30 -8.18
N ASP A 88 14.82 19.28 -8.53
CA ASP A 88 14.31 19.13 -9.90
C ASP A 88 13.51 20.37 -10.32
N VAL A 89 13.61 20.73 -11.60
CA VAL A 89 12.89 21.86 -12.18
C VAL A 89 11.76 21.36 -13.07
N LEU A 90 10.53 21.59 -12.62
CA LEU A 90 9.30 21.18 -13.32
C LEU A 90 8.71 22.38 -14.09
N ARG A 91 8.72 22.33 -15.41
CA ARG A 91 8.05 23.31 -16.27
C ARG A 91 6.64 22.84 -16.58
N VAL A 92 5.65 23.62 -16.14
CA VAL A 92 4.23 23.38 -16.38
C VAL A 92 3.73 24.34 -17.45
N PRO A 93 3.10 23.85 -18.56
CA PRO A 93 2.61 24.69 -19.63
C PRO A 93 1.40 25.51 -19.16
N PRO A 94 1.04 26.59 -19.90
CA PRO A 94 -0.18 27.31 -19.66
C PRO A 94 -1.39 26.42 -19.90
N VAL A 95 -2.24 26.29 -18.90
CA VAL A 95 -3.46 25.48 -18.97
C VAL A 95 -4.65 26.41 -18.80
N ARG A 96 -5.65 26.29 -19.68
CA ARG A 96 -6.92 26.96 -19.45
C ARG A 96 -7.59 26.31 -18.25
N MET A 97 -7.70 27.06 -17.17
CA MET A 97 -8.48 26.66 -16.00
C MET A 97 -9.95 26.79 -16.45
N GLU A 98 -10.56 25.66 -16.73
CA GLU A 98 -12.02 25.67 -16.81
C GLU A 98 -12.50 25.99 -15.41
N ALA A 99 -13.48 26.93 -15.30
CA ALA A 99 -14.23 27.04 -14.07
C ALA A 99 -14.57 25.61 -13.65
N PRO A 100 -14.48 25.24 -12.36
CA PRO A 100 -14.97 23.95 -11.96
C PRO A 100 -16.32 23.81 -12.63
N ALA A 101 -16.43 22.94 -13.65
CA ALA A 101 -17.74 22.67 -14.22
C ALA A 101 -18.60 22.47 -13.00
N GLU A 102 -19.76 23.13 -12.94
CA GLU A 102 -20.83 22.73 -12.03
C GLU A 102 -21.19 21.31 -12.44
N GLY A 103 -20.22 20.42 -12.26
CA GLY A 103 -20.43 18.99 -12.32
C GLY A 103 -21.45 18.67 -11.24
N PRO A 104 -22.16 17.57 -11.35
CA PRO A 104 -23.19 17.20 -10.39
C PRO A 104 -22.64 17.47 -9.01
N ALA A 105 -23.27 18.38 -8.30
CA ALA A 105 -22.79 19.08 -7.10
C ALA A 105 -21.93 18.13 -6.28
N LYS A 106 -20.63 18.48 -6.02
CA LYS A 106 -19.70 17.61 -5.28
C LYS A 106 -20.55 16.97 -4.22
N SER A 107 -20.86 15.68 -4.39
CA SER A 107 -21.85 14.98 -3.57
C SER A 107 -21.53 15.35 -2.13
N ARG A 108 -22.42 16.13 -1.52
CA ARG A 108 -22.18 16.61 -0.15
C ARG A 108 -22.02 15.37 0.68
N VAL A 109 -20.85 15.23 1.29
CA VAL A 109 -20.60 14.11 2.20
C VAL A 109 -21.73 14.11 3.22
N SER A 110 -22.39 12.99 3.40
CA SER A 110 -23.50 12.87 4.34
C SER A 110 -23.01 13.27 5.75
N PRO A 111 -23.72 14.16 6.48
CA PRO A 111 -23.39 14.48 7.86
C PRO A 111 -23.26 13.24 8.75
N ARG A 112 -24.12 12.25 8.53
CA ARG A 112 -24.06 10.95 9.23
C ARG A 112 -22.75 10.21 8.99
N LEU A 113 -22.22 10.26 7.76
CA LEU A 113 -20.92 9.62 7.46
C LEU A 113 -19.79 10.36 8.16
N VAL A 114 -19.84 11.68 8.22
CA VAL A 114 -18.86 12.52 8.94
C VAL A 114 -18.87 12.17 10.41
N GLU A 115 -20.02 12.18 11.06
CA GLU A 115 -20.19 11.84 12.47
C GLU A 115 -19.67 10.41 12.78
N GLN A 116 -20.03 9.44 11.93
CA GLN A 116 -19.62 8.06 12.08
C GLN A 116 -18.10 7.90 11.97
N VAL A 117 -17.46 8.62 11.06
CA VAL A 117 -15.99 8.53 10.86
C VAL A 117 -15.24 9.28 11.96
N GLU A 118 -15.71 10.45 12.37
CA GLU A 118 -15.14 11.20 13.49
C GLU A 118 -15.25 10.44 14.82
N GLY A 119 -16.40 9.83 15.08
CA GLY A 119 -16.62 8.99 16.26
C GLY A 119 -15.81 7.69 16.28
N ALA A 120 -15.21 7.31 15.15
CA ALA A 120 -14.40 6.10 15.03
C ALA A 120 -12.89 6.36 15.16
N ILE A 121 -12.46 7.55 15.53
CA ILE A 121 -11.03 7.88 15.73
C ILE A 121 -10.52 7.17 16.99
N LEU A 122 -9.49 6.33 16.80
CA LEU A 122 -8.80 5.61 17.89
C LEU A 122 -7.59 6.38 18.41
N HIS A 123 -6.90 7.08 17.53
CA HIS A 123 -5.69 7.83 17.84
C HIS A 123 -5.58 9.05 16.94
N GLN A 124 -5.08 10.14 17.52
CA GLN A 124 -4.79 11.37 16.81
C GLN A 124 -3.56 12.05 17.43
N ASP A 125 -2.61 12.40 16.57
CA ASP A 125 -1.49 13.27 16.94
C ASP A 125 -1.18 14.29 15.83
N ALA A 126 -0.02 14.95 15.90
CA ALA A 126 0.37 15.98 14.92
C ALA A 126 0.62 15.43 13.51
N GLY A 127 0.95 14.14 13.34
CA GLY A 127 1.32 13.50 12.08
C GLY A 127 0.30 12.49 11.57
N LEU A 128 -0.51 11.92 12.47
CA LEU A 128 -1.29 10.72 12.18
C LEU A 128 -2.71 10.77 12.80
N LEU A 129 -3.68 10.22 12.07
CA LEU A 129 -4.96 9.74 12.57
C LEU A 129 -5.04 8.23 12.35
N VAL A 130 -5.57 7.49 13.34
CA VAL A 130 -5.95 6.09 13.19
C VAL A 130 -7.41 5.92 13.49
N ILE A 131 -8.11 5.27 12.59
CA ILE A 131 -9.57 5.15 12.62
C ILE A 131 -9.94 3.67 12.71
N ASN A 132 -10.87 3.32 13.59
CA ASN A 132 -11.58 2.05 13.54
C ASN A 132 -12.60 2.09 12.41
N LYS A 133 -12.14 1.90 11.16
CA LYS A 133 -13.02 2.01 9.99
C LYS A 133 -14.22 1.08 10.12
N PRO A 134 -15.45 1.58 10.09
CA PRO A 134 -16.62 0.71 10.02
C PRO A 134 -16.64 -0.13 8.73
N ALA A 135 -17.24 -1.30 8.79
CA ALA A 135 -17.52 -2.11 7.59
C ALA A 135 -18.57 -1.41 6.71
N GLY A 136 -18.58 -1.74 5.41
CA GLY A 136 -19.53 -1.17 4.44
C GLY A 136 -19.14 0.21 3.89
N ILE A 137 -18.16 0.90 4.51
CA ILE A 137 -17.68 2.22 4.07
C ILE A 137 -16.39 2.06 3.30
N ALA A 138 -16.32 2.62 2.09
CA ALA A 138 -15.10 2.68 1.30
C ALA A 138 -14.10 3.65 1.92
N VAL A 139 -12.81 3.42 1.70
CA VAL A 139 -11.76 4.34 2.18
C VAL A 139 -11.73 5.64 1.38
N HIS A 140 -12.11 5.61 0.10
CA HIS A 140 -12.22 6.79 -0.77
C HIS A 140 -13.39 6.60 -1.76
N GLY A 141 -13.92 7.70 -2.25
CA GLY A 141 -14.87 7.73 -3.35
C GLY A 141 -14.27 7.19 -4.66
N GLY A 142 -15.10 6.78 -5.60
CA GLY A 142 -14.68 6.22 -6.88
C GLY A 142 -15.86 5.65 -7.67
N SER A 143 -15.63 4.71 -8.56
CA SER A 143 -16.65 4.13 -9.44
C SER A 143 -17.92 3.73 -8.68
N GLY A 144 -18.97 4.57 -8.77
CA GLY A 144 -20.28 4.34 -8.14
C GLY A 144 -20.37 4.68 -6.64
N ILE A 145 -19.29 5.17 -6.02
CA ILE A 145 -19.27 5.58 -4.60
C ILE A 145 -18.95 7.06 -4.54
N SER A 146 -19.88 7.84 -4.03
CA SER A 146 -19.76 9.32 -3.99
C SER A 146 -18.73 9.81 -2.97
N SER A 147 -18.60 9.15 -1.83
CA SER A 147 -17.70 9.53 -0.73
C SER A 147 -17.34 8.33 0.15
N GLY A 148 -16.15 8.37 0.73
CA GLY A 148 -15.64 7.41 1.69
C GLY A 148 -15.07 8.09 2.93
N VAL A 149 -14.24 7.35 3.67
CA VAL A 149 -13.63 7.85 4.91
C VAL A 149 -12.84 9.11 4.70
N ILE A 150 -12.00 9.18 3.65
CA ILE A 150 -11.12 10.35 3.45
C ILE A 150 -11.90 11.60 3.07
N GLU A 151 -12.98 11.47 2.28
CA GLU A 151 -13.83 12.60 1.94
C GLU A 151 -14.62 13.10 3.18
N ALA A 152 -15.04 12.19 4.06
CA ALA A 152 -15.69 12.54 5.32
C ALA A 152 -14.76 13.34 6.24
N LEU A 153 -13.55 12.86 6.44
CA LEU A 153 -12.54 13.58 7.23
C LEU A 153 -12.16 14.94 6.65
N ARG A 154 -12.01 15.04 5.33
CA ARG A 154 -11.72 16.31 4.67
C ARG A 154 -12.88 17.31 4.74
N ALA A 155 -14.10 16.81 4.85
CA ALA A 155 -15.28 17.65 5.03
C ALA A 155 -15.38 18.24 6.44
N SER A 156 -15.00 17.49 7.46
CA SER A 156 -14.96 17.94 8.86
C SER A 156 -13.72 18.76 9.21
N ARG A 157 -12.62 18.60 8.45
CA ARG A 157 -11.30 19.17 8.72
C ARG A 157 -10.72 19.83 7.47
N PRO A 158 -11.35 20.92 6.95
CA PRO A 158 -11.00 21.52 5.66
C PRO A 158 -9.58 22.08 5.61
N ASP A 159 -9.04 22.48 6.75
CA ASP A 159 -7.71 23.10 6.88
C ASP A 159 -6.59 22.07 7.06
N GLU A 160 -6.94 20.77 7.20
CA GLU A 160 -5.95 19.72 7.40
C GLU A 160 -5.57 19.02 6.08
N THR A 161 -4.29 18.74 5.92
CA THR A 161 -3.80 17.89 4.83
C THR A 161 -3.96 16.42 5.23
N LEU A 162 -5.03 15.77 4.76
CA LEU A 162 -5.36 14.39 5.09
C LEU A 162 -5.16 13.47 3.89
N GLU A 163 -4.29 12.47 4.04
CA GLU A 163 -3.94 11.50 3.00
C GLU A 163 -3.96 10.08 3.55
N LEU A 164 -4.54 9.15 2.78
CA LEU A 164 -4.56 7.73 3.15
C LEU A 164 -3.14 7.14 3.11
N VAL A 165 -2.70 6.53 4.19
CA VAL A 165 -1.44 5.77 4.26
C VAL A 165 -1.58 4.44 3.53
N HIS A 166 -2.70 3.76 3.75
CA HIS A 166 -3.04 2.50 3.08
C HIS A 166 -4.55 2.41 2.86
N ARG A 167 -5.01 1.28 2.35
CA ARG A 167 -6.44 1.03 2.13
C ARG A 167 -6.88 -0.25 2.82
N LEU A 168 -8.14 -0.26 3.23
CA LEU A 168 -8.91 -1.45 3.57
C LEU A 168 -10.03 -1.64 2.53
N ASP A 169 -10.47 -2.86 2.33
CA ASP A 169 -11.65 -3.13 1.50
C ASP A 169 -12.90 -2.52 2.15
N ARG A 170 -13.94 -2.27 1.36
CA ARG A 170 -15.18 -1.66 1.83
C ARG A 170 -15.75 -2.39 3.05
N ASP A 171 -15.80 -3.72 2.98
CA ASP A 171 -16.45 -4.56 3.98
C ASP A 171 -15.50 -5.03 5.10
N THR A 172 -14.21 -4.70 5.00
CA THR A 172 -13.23 -4.88 6.08
C THR A 172 -13.34 -3.74 7.08
N SER A 173 -13.43 -4.05 8.37
CA SER A 173 -13.40 -3.07 9.47
C SER A 173 -12.02 -3.00 10.13
N GLY A 174 -11.79 -1.98 10.98
CA GLY A 174 -10.61 -1.88 11.84
C GLY A 174 -9.61 -0.80 11.46
N CYS A 175 -8.37 -0.92 11.92
CA CYS A 175 -7.33 0.09 11.87
C CYS A 175 -7.04 0.59 10.44
N LEU A 176 -7.36 1.85 10.18
CA LEU A 176 -7.04 2.59 8.97
C LEU A 176 -6.21 3.82 9.32
N LEU A 177 -5.03 3.95 8.71
CA LEU A 177 -4.10 5.04 8.95
C LEU A 177 -4.30 6.16 7.94
N VAL A 178 -4.36 7.39 8.43
CA VAL A 178 -4.46 8.62 7.65
C VAL A 178 -3.39 9.59 8.12
N ALA A 179 -2.49 9.97 7.24
CA ALA A 179 -1.45 10.94 7.54
C ALA A 179 -2.03 12.36 7.53
N ARG A 180 -1.59 13.18 8.48
CA ARG A 180 -1.89 14.62 8.62
C ARG A 180 -0.79 15.50 8.05
N LYS A 181 0.37 14.92 7.74
CA LYS A 181 1.52 15.59 7.12
C LYS A 181 2.06 14.76 5.97
N ARG A 182 2.58 15.44 4.95
CA ARG A 182 3.21 14.75 3.81
C ARG A 182 4.53 14.06 4.17
N SER A 183 5.30 14.65 5.09
CA SER A 183 6.51 14.00 5.63
C SER A 183 6.17 12.65 6.23
N THR A 184 5.22 12.60 7.16
CA THR A 184 4.74 11.38 7.80
C THR A 184 4.21 10.37 6.76
N LEU A 185 3.42 10.82 5.77
CA LEU A 185 2.94 9.95 4.69
C LEU A 185 4.10 9.30 3.91
N ARG A 186 5.13 10.08 3.57
CA ARG A 186 6.29 9.56 2.81
C ARG A 186 7.06 8.52 3.61
N SER A 187 7.32 8.80 4.88
CA SER A 187 8.02 7.89 5.77
C SER A 187 7.25 6.59 5.96
N LEU A 188 5.95 6.66 6.27
CA LEU A 188 5.09 5.47 6.40
C LEU A 188 4.98 4.68 5.09
N HIS A 189 4.94 5.36 3.93
CA HIS A 189 4.98 4.69 2.63
C HIS A 189 6.35 4.05 2.33
N ALA A 190 7.47 4.61 2.82
CA ALA A 190 8.78 3.98 2.70
C ALA A 190 8.80 2.68 3.50
N MET A 191 8.43 2.72 4.77
CA MET A 191 8.33 1.54 5.64
C MET A 191 7.44 0.45 5.04
N LEU A 192 6.27 0.80 4.48
CA LEU A 192 5.37 -0.15 3.82
C LEU A 192 5.93 -0.76 2.53
N ARG A 193 6.89 -0.10 1.85
CA ARG A 193 7.58 -0.66 0.68
C ARG A 193 8.70 -1.60 1.10
N ASP A 194 9.47 -1.19 2.10
CA ASP A 194 10.58 -1.97 2.64
C ASP A 194 10.05 -3.31 3.21
N ASP A 195 8.89 -3.30 3.89
CA ASP A 195 8.20 -4.52 4.31
C ASP A 195 7.88 -5.48 3.16
N VAL A 196 7.59 -4.97 1.97
CA VAL A 196 7.30 -5.81 0.79
C VAL A 196 8.59 -6.43 0.23
N GLU A 197 9.70 -5.71 0.29
CA GLU A 197 11.01 -6.18 -0.17
C GLU A 197 11.57 -7.21 0.82
N ASP A 198 11.38 -7.00 2.13
CA ASP A 198 11.84 -7.85 3.22
C ASP A 198 10.85 -8.97 3.62
N ALA A 199 9.73 -9.12 2.91
CA ALA A 199 8.68 -10.10 3.23
C ALA A 199 9.19 -11.55 3.32
N GLY A 200 10.34 -11.84 2.70
CA GLY A 200 11.05 -13.13 2.80
C GLY A 200 11.69 -13.37 4.17
N GLU A 201 12.18 -12.34 4.83
CA GLU A 201 12.93 -12.42 6.09
C GLU A 201 12.07 -12.29 7.36
N GLY A 202 10.80 -11.89 7.21
CA GLY A 202 9.85 -11.75 8.32
C GLY A 202 10.13 -10.58 9.26
N ARG A 203 10.97 -9.63 8.84
CA ARG A 203 11.33 -8.40 9.57
C ARG A 203 10.67 -7.20 8.95
N GLY A 204 9.33 -7.10 9.07
CA GLY A 204 8.64 -5.91 8.62
C GLY A 204 8.71 -4.81 9.69
N SER A 205 8.91 -3.57 9.29
CA SER A 205 8.82 -2.39 10.15
C SER A 205 7.37 -2.06 10.54
N PHE A 206 6.42 -2.65 9.80
CA PHE A 206 4.98 -2.50 10.00
C PHE A 206 4.33 -3.85 10.34
N ASP A 207 3.86 -4.03 11.56
CA ASP A 207 3.10 -5.21 11.97
C ASP A 207 1.60 -4.92 11.84
N LYS A 208 0.96 -5.54 10.85
CA LYS A 208 -0.49 -5.42 10.57
C LYS A 208 -1.16 -6.75 10.87
N ARG A 209 -1.99 -6.79 11.89
CA ARG A 209 -2.70 -8.01 12.32
C ARG A 209 -4.19 -7.90 12.10
N TYR A 210 -4.76 -8.97 11.58
CA TYR A 210 -6.18 -9.09 11.28
C TYR A 210 -6.77 -10.26 12.05
N LEU A 211 -8.00 -10.12 12.49
CA LEU A 211 -8.83 -11.24 12.95
C LEU A 211 -9.73 -11.68 11.82
N VAL A 212 -9.75 -12.98 11.55
CA VAL A 212 -10.53 -13.57 10.47
C VAL A 212 -11.16 -14.89 10.92
N LEU A 213 -12.44 -15.06 10.67
CA LEU A 213 -13.12 -16.34 10.89
C LEU A 213 -13.15 -17.12 9.57
N VAL A 214 -12.69 -18.36 9.59
CA VAL A 214 -12.59 -19.19 8.39
C VAL A 214 -13.37 -20.50 8.54
N ARG A 215 -13.74 -21.11 7.42
CA ARG A 215 -14.44 -22.39 7.36
C ARG A 215 -13.59 -23.54 7.89
N GLY A 216 -14.21 -24.37 8.73
CA GLY A 216 -13.65 -25.63 9.17
C GLY A 216 -12.55 -25.51 10.23
N LYS A 217 -12.00 -26.65 10.60
CA LYS A 217 -10.90 -26.73 11.54
C LYS A 217 -9.57 -26.49 10.80
N TRP A 218 -8.84 -25.45 11.20
CA TRP A 218 -7.54 -25.13 10.63
C TRP A 218 -6.46 -26.05 11.22
N GLU A 219 -6.15 -27.13 10.50
CA GLU A 219 -5.18 -28.14 10.96
C GLU A 219 -3.72 -27.85 10.51
N LEU A 220 -3.51 -26.70 9.81
CA LEU A 220 -2.21 -26.32 9.27
C LEU A 220 -1.26 -25.71 10.31
N GLY A 221 -1.72 -25.55 11.57
CA GLY A 221 -0.96 -24.90 12.64
C GLY A 221 -0.64 -23.43 12.30
N ARG A 222 0.55 -22.96 12.69
CA ARG A 222 1.08 -21.67 12.19
C ARG A 222 1.55 -21.86 10.74
N LYS A 223 0.94 -21.12 9.82
CA LYS A 223 1.17 -21.31 8.39
C LYS A 223 1.44 -20.00 7.66
N ARG A 224 2.61 -19.91 7.03
CA ARG A 224 2.87 -18.89 6.02
C ARG A 224 2.29 -19.35 4.68
N ILE A 225 1.49 -18.48 4.07
CA ILE A 225 1.03 -18.63 2.69
C ILE A 225 1.78 -17.58 1.88
N ASP A 226 2.69 -18.06 1.03
CA ASP A 226 3.45 -17.26 0.07
C ASP A 226 2.97 -17.66 -1.33
N ALA A 227 1.99 -16.91 -1.83
CA ALA A 227 1.31 -17.21 -3.08
C ALA A 227 1.03 -15.92 -3.86
N PRO A 228 1.68 -15.72 -5.02
CA PRO A 228 1.54 -14.50 -5.80
C PRO A 228 0.12 -14.26 -6.26
N LEU A 229 -0.32 -13.00 -6.25
CA LEU A 229 -1.69 -12.60 -6.57
C LEU A 229 -1.76 -11.76 -7.83
N ARG A 230 -2.66 -12.14 -8.74
CA ARG A 230 -3.00 -11.39 -9.94
C ARG A 230 -4.43 -10.87 -9.87
N THR A 231 -4.61 -9.61 -10.24
CA THR A 231 -5.92 -8.99 -10.38
C THR A 231 -6.38 -9.12 -11.83
N ASP A 232 -7.50 -9.80 -12.03
CA ASP A 232 -8.17 -9.87 -13.33
C ASP A 232 -9.40 -8.93 -13.30
N THR A 233 -9.66 -8.27 -14.44
CA THR A 233 -10.87 -7.46 -14.60
C THR A 233 -11.84 -8.24 -15.50
N ARG A 234 -13.04 -8.52 -14.99
CA ARG A 234 -14.10 -9.17 -15.78
C ARG A 234 -14.83 -8.15 -16.65
N VAL A 235 -15.58 -8.66 -17.65
CA VAL A 235 -16.54 -7.86 -18.41
C VAL A 235 -17.51 -7.23 -17.41
N GLY A 236 -17.72 -5.90 -17.49
CA GLY A 236 -18.50 -5.15 -16.49
C GLY A 236 -17.67 -4.41 -15.44
N GLY A 237 -16.32 -4.53 -15.49
CA GLY A 237 -15.41 -3.75 -14.63
C GLY A 237 -15.19 -4.35 -13.24
N GLU A 238 -15.78 -5.48 -12.91
CA GLU A 238 -15.57 -6.16 -11.64
C GLU A 238 -14.14 -6.73 -11.56
N ARG A 239 -13.44 -6.37 -10.49
CA ARG A 239 -12.08 -6.86 -10.24
C ARG A 239 -12.12 -8.11 -9.37
N THR A 240 -11.57 -9.21 -9.87
CA THR A 240 -11.31 -10.44 -9.10
C THR A 240 -9.81 -10.62 -8.91
N VAL A 241 -9.44 -11.26 -7.81
CA VAL A 241 -8.05 -11.59 -7.51
C VAL A 241 -7.93 -13.09 -7.40
N LYS A 242 -6.86 -13.65 -7.93
CA LYS A 242 -6.57 -15.10 -7.84
C LYS A 242 -5.08 -15.33 -7.62
N VAL A 243 -4.74 -16.48 -7.08
CA VAL A 243 -3.37 -16.96 -7.03
C VAL A 243 -2.91 -17.28 -8.45
N ALA A 244 -1.78 -16.72 -8.87
CA ALA A 244 -1.21 -16.94 -10.20
C ALA A 244 0.31 -16.79 -10.16
N PRO A 245 1.09 -17.66 -10.83
CA PRO A 245 2.56 -17.60 -10.81
C PRO A 245 3.14 -16.29 -11.34
N ASP A 246 2.43 -15.64 -12.26
CA ASP A 246 2.76 -14.34 -12.85
C ASP A 246 2.16 -13.16 -12.05
N GLY A 247 1.63 -13.42 -10.87
CA GLY A 247 1.08 -12.43 -9.96
C GLY A 247 2.16 -11.64 -9.21
N LYS A 248 1.72 -10.61 -8.49
CA LYS A 248 2.58 -9.86 -7.58
C LYS A 248 2.82 -10.67 -6.31
N GLN A 249 4.04 -10.68 -5.81
CA GLN A 249 4.38 -11.30 -4.54
C GLN A 249 3.38 -10.93 -3.44
N ALA A 250 2.94 -11.95 -2.70
CA ALA A 250 2.00 -11.79 -1.59
C ALA A 250 2.26 -12.87 -0.54
N ALA A 251 2.50 -12.44 0.70
CA ALA A 251 2.77 -13.32 1.83
C ALA A 251 1.94 -12.93 3.05
N SER A 252 1.35 -13.94 3.72
CA SER A 252 0.52 -13.81 4.91
C SER A 252 0.83 -14.93 5.89
N ASP A 253 1.04 -14.60 7.16
CA ASP A 253 1.22 -15.56 8.25
C ASP A 253 -0.08 -15.76 9.01
N PHE A 254 -0.56 -16.99 9.07
CA PHE A 254 -1.79 -17.40 9.75
C PHE A 254 -1.47 -18.11 11.07
N ARG A 255 -2.16 -17.73 12.13
CA ARG A 255 -2.06 -18.32 13.48
C ARG A 255 -3.44 -18.56 14.06
N VAL A 256 -3.68 -19.76 14.61
CA VAL A 256 -4.93 -20.08 15.28
C VAL A 256 -5.06 -19.28 16.57
N VAL A 257 -6.22 -18.65 16.74
CA VAL A 257 -6.65 -18.02 18.00
C VAL A 257 -7.61 -18.94 18.72
N GLN A 258 -8.64 -19.46 18.03
CA GLN A 258 -9.67 -20.30 18.65
C GLN A 258 -10.34 -21.23 17.63
N PHE A 259 -10.61 -22.46 18.05
CA PHE A 259 -11.40 -23.42 17.27
C PHE A 259 -12.86 -23.41 17.73
N PHE A 260 -13.78 -23.52 16.79
CA PHE A 260 -15.21 -23.74 17.04
C PHE A 260 -15.64 -25.09 16.47
N GLY A 261 -15.17 -26.16 17.12
CA GLY A 261 -15.36 -27.53 16.64
C GLY A 261 -14.76 -27.74 15.24
N HIS A 262 -15.57 -28.40 14.37
CA HIS A 262 -15.23 -28.58 12.95
C HIS A 262 -15.86 -27.52 12.04
N LEU A 263 -16.67 -26.60 12.61
CA LEU A 263 -17.43 -25.62 11.82
C LEU A 263 -16.54 -24.46 11.36
N ALA A 264 -15.80 -23.86 12.28
CA ALA A 264 -15.04 -22.65 12.01
C ALA A 264 -13.78 -22.55 12.88
N THR A 265 -12.83 -21.71 12.44
CA THR A 265 -11.64 -21.34 13.21
C THR A 265 -11.44 -19.82 13.15
N LEU A 266 -11.25 -19.20 14.30
CA LEU A 266 -10.77 -17.82 14.39
C LEU A 266 -9.26 -17.81 14.26
N LEU A 267 -8.76 -17.05 13.30
CA LEU A 267 -7.35 -16.89 13.04
C LEU A 267 -6.92 -15.43 13.26
N GLU A 268 -5.68 -15.25 13.72
CA GLU A 268 -4.94 -14.01 13.56
C GLU A 268 -4.07 -14.13 12.32
N VAL A 269 -4.10 -13.10 11.48
CA VAL A 269 -3.32 -13.06 10.24
C VAL A 269 -2.42 -11.83 10.25
N GLN A 270 -1.11 -12.06 10.16
CA GLN A 270 -0.13 -11.00 9.94
C GLN A 270 0.07 -10.81 8.44
N LEU A 271 -0.11 -9.58 7.96
CA LEU A 271 0.14 -9.21 6.57
C LEU A 271 1.58 -8.76 6.39
N LEU A 272 2.36 -9.53 5.62
CA LEU A 272 3.71 -9.16 5.20
C LEU A 272 3.71 -8.31 3.92
N THR A 273 2.66 -8.42 3.13
CA THR A 273 2.39 -7.60 1.96
C THR A 273 0.93 -7.10 2.00
N GLY A 274 0.59 -6.07 1.20
CA GLY A 274 -0.75 -5.47 1.20
C GLY A 274 -1.44 -5.53 -0.17
N ARG A 275 -1.69 -6.72 -0.74
CA ARG A 275 -2.39 -6.85 -2.02
C ARG A 275 -3.91 -6.83 -1.84
N THR A 276 -4.62 -6.40 -2.87
CA THR A 276 -6.09 -6.39 -2.88
C THR A 276 -6.64 -7.77 -2.54
N HIS A 277 -7.60 -7.85 -1.61
CA HIS A 277 -8.26 -9.07 -1.13
C HIS A 277 -7.31 -10.19 -0.64
N GLN A 278 -6.08 -9.86 -0.28
CA GLN A 278 -5.01 -10.85 -0.05
C GLN A 278 -5.41 -11.94 0.96
N ILE A 279 -5.86 -11.57 2.17
CA ILE A 279 -6.25 -12.55 3.20
C ILE A 279 -7.38 -13.45 2.70
N ARG A 280 -8.38 -12.86 2.04
CA ARG A 280 -9.55 -13.56 1.53
C ARG A 280 -9.17 -14.64 0.50
N VAL A 281 -8.29 -14.27 -0.45
CA VAL A 281 -7.81 -15.19 -1.50
C VAL A 281 -6.84 -16.23 -0.92
N HIS A 282 -5.93 -15.85 -0.01
CA HIS A 282 -5.01 -16.79 0.63
C HIS A 282 -5.74 -17.81 1.50
N ALA A 283 -6.76 -17.39 2.27
CA ALA A 283 -7.58 -18.29 3.07
C ALA A 283 -8.37 -19.29 2.19
N ALA A 284 -8.99 -18.79 1.12
CA ALA A 284 -9.68 -19.66 0.15
C ALA A 284 -8.72 -20.63 -0.55
N TYR A 285 -7.51 -20.17 -0.92
CA TYR A 285 -6.46 -21.00 -1.53
C TYR A 285 -5.99 -22.12 -0.58
N ALA A 286 -5.96 -21.86 0.73
CA ALA A 286 -5.68 -22.88 1.74
C ALA A 286 -6.84 -23.86 1.98
N GLY A 287 -8.00 -23.69 1.33
CA GLY A 287 -9.20 -24.52 1.53
C GLY A 287 -10.09 -24.06 2.68
N HIS A 288 -9.79 -22.92 3.29
CA HIS A 288 -10.50 -22.34 4.44
C HIS A 288 -11.05 -20.94 4.11
N PRO A 289 -12.07 -20.82 3.26
CA PRO A 289 -12.61 -19.51 2.87
C PRO A 289 -13.13 -18.73 4.07
N VAL A 290 -13.06 -17.40 3.95
CA VAL A 290 -13.46 -16.47 5.01
C VAL A 290 -14.97 -16.45 5.16
N ALA A 291 -15.44 -16.43 6.39
CA ALA A 291 -16.84 -16.33 6.76
C ALA A 291 -17.47 -15.02 6.29
N GLY A 292 -18.66 -15.08 5.70
CA GLY A 292 -19.37 -13.92 5.18
C GLY A 292 -18.76 -13.32 3.91
N ASP A 293 -17.80 -14.00 3.28
CA ASP A 293 -17.25 -13.57 2.00
C ASP A 293 -18.14 -14.02 0.84
N GLU A 294 -18.79 -13.05 0.18
CA GLU A 294 -19.68 -13.32 -0.97
C GLU A 294 -18.90 -13.64 -2.24
N LYS A 295 -17.62 -13.24 -2.31
CA LYS A 295 -16.83 -13.32 -3.54
C LYS A 295 -15.91 -14.54 -3.61
N TYR A 296 -15.27 -14.87 -2.50
CA TYR A 296 -14.29 -15.96 -2.38
C TYR A 296 -14.71 -16.99 -1.34
N GLY A 297 -15.87 -16.78 -0.72
CA GLY A 297 -16.39 -17.60 0.36
C GLY A 297 -17.07 -18.89 -0.09
N ASP A 298 -17.70 -19.52 0.88
CA ASP A 298 -18.51 -20.73 0.70
C ASP A 298 -19.96 -20.41 1.13
N GLU A 299 -20.91 -20.51 0.21
CA GLU A 299 -22.29 -20.11 0.45
C GLU A 299 -22.97 -20.94 1.54
N GLU A 300 -22.72 -22.26 1.59
CA GLU A 300 -23.31 -23.13 2.61
C GLU A 300 -22.76 -22.81 3.99
N PHE A 301 -21.46 -22.58 4.10
CA PHE A 301 -20.84 -22.14 5.34
C PHE A 301 -21.38 -20.78 5.79
N ASN A 302 -21.50 -19.81 4.88
CA ASN A 302 -22.05 -18.50 5.17
C ASN A 302 -23.50 -18.62 5.70
N ARG A 303 -24.34 -19.46 5.08
CA ARG A 303 -25.71 -19.73 5.52
C ARG A 303 -25.76 -20.36 6.92
N GLN A 304 -24.84 -21.27 7.20
CA GLN A 304 -24.75 -21.88 8.54
C GLN A 304 -24.38 -20.83 9.59
N LEU A 305 -23.50 -19.89 9.28
CA LEU A 305 -23.07 -18.85 10.22
C LEU A 305 -24.12 -17.75 10.45
N GLN A 306 -25.07 -17.54 9.54
CA GLN A 306 -26.20 -16.64 9.77
C GLN A 306 -27.00 -17.01 11.04
N ARG A 307 -27.05 -18.30 11.39
CA ARG A 307 -27.70 -18.77 12.63
C ARG A 307 -26.99 -18.31 13.91
N PHE A 308 -25.73 -17.91 13.79
CA PHE A 308 -24.92 -17.35 14.86
C PHE A 308 -24.83 -15.80 14.78
N GLY A 309 -25.65 -15.18 13.90
CA GLY A 309 -25.75 -13.74 13.74
C GLY A 309 -24.77 -13.13 12.74
N LEU A 310 -24.02 -13.94 11.99
CA LEU A 310 -23.10 -13.39 10.98
C LEU A 310 -23.89 -12.79 9.81
N SER A 311 -23.69 -11.48 9.57
CA SER A 311 -24.37 -10.71 8.52
C SER A 311 -23.44 -10.04 7.53
N ARG A 312 -22.12 -10.17 7.70
CA ARG A 312 -21.10 -9.54 6.86
C ARG A 312 -19.79 -10.32 6.85
N LEU A 313 -18.85 -9.90 6.03
CA LEU A 313 -17.47 -10.41 6.01
C LEU A 313 -16.84 -10.36 7.40
N PHE A 314 -16.37 -11.49 7.92
CA PHE A 314 -15.65 -11.58 9.18
C PHE A 314 -14.15 -11.35 8.93
N LEU A 315 -13.79 -10.13 8.64
CA LEU A 315 -12.43 -9.68 8.46
C LEU A 315 -12.25 -8.31 9.12
N HIS A 316 -11.34 -8.24 10.09
CA HIS A 316 -11.13 -7.06 10.92
C HIS A 316 -9.64 -6.76 11.06
N ALA A 317 -9.20 -5.57 10.67
CA ALA A 317 -7.85 -5.06 10.89
C ALA A 317 -7.68 -4.72 12.37
N HIS A 318 -7.30 -5.73 13.16
CA HIS A 318 -7.33 -5.68 14.62
C HIS A 318 -6.28 -4.76 15.21
N SER A 319 -5.05 -4.80 14.70
CA SER A 319 -3.98 -3.97 15.22
C SER A 319 -2.95 -3.58 14.17
N VAL A 320 -2.29 -2.49 14.45
CA VAL A 320 -1.13 -2.01 13.70
C VAL A 320 -0.06 -1.55 14.68
N SER A 321 1.19 -1.96 14.42
CA SER A 321 2.35 -1.50 15.19
C SER A 321 3.47 -1.13 14.24
N PHE A 322 4.17 -0.03 14.52
CA PHE A 322 5.28 0.50 13.74
C PHE A 322 6.10 1.47 14.59
N GLU A 323 7.27 1.88 14.14
CA GLU A 323 8.01 2.99 14.72
C GLU A 323 7.51 4.31 14.13
N ASP A 324 7.16 5.28 14.99
CA ASP A 324 6.77 6.63 14.56
C ASP A 324 7.95 7.27 13.81
N PRO A 325 7.80 7.63 12.53
CA PRO A 325 8.91 8.14 11.74
C PRO A 325 9.38 9.54 12.14
N ASP A 326 8.56 10.29 12.87
CA ASP A 326 8.87 11.65 13.29
C ASP A 326 9.50 11.67 14.70
N ARG A 327 9.12 10.73 15.57
CA ARG A 327 9.53 10.69 17.00
C ARG A 327 10.44 9.51 17.34
N HIS A 328 10.58 8.52 16.47
CA HIS A 328 11.36 7.29 16.69
C HIS A 328 10.93 6.52 17.95
N VAL A 329 9.64 6.47 18.20
CA VAL A 329 9.04 5.69 19.31
C VAL A 329 8.12 4.62 18.76
N PRO A 330 8.01 3.46 19.44
CA PRO A 330 7.07 2.42 19.04
C PRO A 330 5.63 2.90 19.22
N VAL A 331 4.83 2.76 18.17
CA VAL A 331 3.37 2.99 18.16
C VAL A 331 2.68 1.65 18.01
N SER A 332 1.73 1.36 18.88
CA SER A 332 0.88 0.17 18.79
C SER A 332 -0.57 0.56 19.07
N ILE A 333 -1.44 0.36 18.11
CA ILE A 333 -2.84 0.74 18.18
C ILE A 333 -3.69 -0.48 17.82
N SER A 334 -4.71 -0.73 18.65
CA SER A 334 -5.66 -1.82 18.44
C SER A 334 -7.07 -1.28 18.28
N ALA A 335 -7.77 -1.81 17.28
CA ALA A 335 -9.20 -1.63 17.11
C ALA A 335 -9.94 -2.77 17.80
N PRO A 336 -10.89 -2.51 18.70
CA PRO A 336 -11.69 -3.56 19.30
C PRO A 336 -12.50 -4.29 18.22
N LEU A 337 -12.69 -5.59 18.39
CA LEU A 337 -13.57 -6.37 17.52
C LEU A 337 -14.99 -5.78 17.60
N PRO A 338 -15.61 -5.43 16.47
CA PRO A 338 -16.95 -4.86 16.46
C PRO A 338 -17.97 -5.74 17.16
N PRO A 339 -18.95 -5.15 17.90
CA PRO A 339 -19.91 -5.91 18.71
C PRO A 339 -20.61 -7.03 17.97
N GLU A 340 -20.98 -6.79 16.70
CA GLU A 340 -21.65 -7.78 15.84
C GLU A 340 -20.75 -8.98 15.49
N LEU A 341 -19.42 -8.78 15.39
CA LEU A 341 -18.47 -9.88 15.17
C LEU A 341 -18.13 -10.58 16.49
N SER A 342 -18.04 -9.84 17.60
CA SER A 342 -17.85 -10.41 18.93
C SER A 342 -19.01 -11.33 19.30
N ALA A 343 -20.25 -10.90 19.07
CA ALA A 343 -21.44 -11.71 19.31
C ALA A 343 -21.43 -13.04 18.53
N VAL A 344 -20.91 -13.04 17.30
CA VAL A 344 -20.73 -14.28 16.52
C VAL A 344 -19.72 -15.21 17.17
N VAL A 345 -18.59 -14.68 17.66
CA VAL A 345 -17.57 -15.46 18.38
C VAL A 345 -18.17 -16.09 19.63
N ASP A 346 -18.90 -15.31 20.42
CA ASP A 346 -19.54 -15.75 21.67
C ASP A 346 -20.61 -16.83 21.40
N ALA A 347 -21.45 -16.62 20.37
CA ALA A 347 -22.45 -17.58 19.96
C ALA A 347 -21.85 -18.92 19.48
N LEU A 348 -20.76 -18.84 18.70
CA LEU A 348 -20.01 -20.03 18.28
C LEU A 348 -19.36 -20.75 19.45
N ALA A 349 -18.78 -20.03 20.40
CA ALA A 349 -18.19 -20.60 21.61
C ALA A 349 -19.26 -21.34 22.45
N ALA A 350 -20.43 -20.73 22.64
CA ALA A 350 -21.55 -21.33 23.35
C ALA A 350 -22.15 -22.55 22.61
N GLY A 351 -22.12 -22.54 21.27
CA GLY A 351 -22.66 -23.60 20.39
C GLY A 351 -21.68 -24.73 20.11
N ALA A 352 -20.39 -24.56 20.32
CA ALA A 352 -19.35 -25.51 19.93
C ALA A 352 -19.51 -26.91 20.59
N GLY A 353 -20.12 -26.98 21.78
CA GLY A 353 -20.44 -28.24 22.45
C GLY A 353 -21.67 -28.98 21.90
N LYS A 354 -22.48 -28.36 21.03
CA LYS A 354 -23.76 -28.90 20.51
C LYS A 354 -23.71 -29.22 19.00
N LEU A 355 -22.65 -28.87 18.31
CA LEU A 355 -22.52 -29.10 16.88
C LEU A 355 -22.07 -30.53 16.59
N LYS A 356 -23.00 -31.40 16.13
CA LYS A 356 -22.61 -32.65 15.48
C LYS A 356 -21.76 -32.34 14.25
N PRO A 357 -20.73 -33.17 13.92
CA PRO A 357 -19.98 -32.99 12.69
C PRO A 357 -20.97 -33.07 11.52
N ALA A 358 -21.03 -32.00 10.73
CA ALA A 358 -21.76 -32.08 9.44
C ALA A 358 -21.10 -33.18 8.63
N GLY A 359 -21.91 -34.12 8.12
CA GLY A 359 -21.41 -35.24 7.33
C GLY A 359 -20.46 -34.72 6.25
N ALA A 360 -19.32 -35.39 6.12
CA ALA A 360 -18.25 -35.03 5.19
C ALA A 360 -18.84 -34.77 3.80
N ALA A 361 -19.00 -33.51 3.44
CA ALA A 361 -19.30 -33.15 2.06
C ALA A 361 -18.11 -33.63 1.24
N LYS A 362 -18.35 -34.53 0.30
CA LYS A 362 -17.33 -35.00 -0.65
C LYS A 362 -16.69 -33.78 -1.25
N PRO A 363 -15.34 -33.71 -1.32
CA PRO A 363 -14.65 -32.58 -1.94
C PRO A 363 -15.15 -32.48 -3.39
N GLY A 364 -15.89 -31.43 -3.67
CA GLY A 364 -16.25 -31.06 -5.04
C GLY A 364 -14.95 -30.88 -5.82
N ILE A 365 -14.82 -31.61 -6.92
CA ILE A 365 -13.66 -31.69 -7.78
C ILE A 365 -13.37 -30.30 -8.35
N ALA A 366 -12.53 -29.57 -7.66
CA ALA A 366 -11.65 -28.56 -8.22
C ALA A 366 -10.30 -28.74 -7.55
N SER A 367 -9.72 -29.94 -7.70
CA SER A 367 -8.32 -30.19 -7.35
C SER A 367 -7.45 -29.47 -8.38
N ALA A 368 -7.18 -28.19 -8.14
CA ALA A 368 -5.96 -27.62 -8.63
C ALA A 368 -4.83 -28.42 -7.94
N ARG A 369 -4.25 -29.35 -8.68
CA ARG A 369 -3.04 -30.06 -8.27
C ARG A 369 -2.08 -29.03 -7.70
N LEU A 370 -1.72 -29.20 -6.44
CA LEU A 370 -0.56 -28.55 -5.84
C LEU A 370 0.64 -28.87 -6.75
N VAL A 371 0.98 -27.96 -7.65
CA VAL A 371 2.22 -28.01 -8.39
C VAL A 371 3.28 -27.70 -7.34
N ARG A 372 3.94 -28.75 -6.83
CA ARG A 372 5.18 -28.61 -6.07
C ARG A 372 6.12 -27.77 -6.92
N PRO A 373 6.75 -26.74 -6.37
CA PRO A 373 7.80 -26.04 -7.11
C PRO A 373 8.84 -27.08 -7.54
N ALA A 374 9.16 -27.11 -8.83
CA ALA A 374 10.19 -27.95 -9.38
C ALA A 374 11.49 -27.64 -8.61
N ARG A 375 12.09 -28.67 -8.00
CA ARG A 375 13.45 -28.58 -7.49
C ARG A 375 14.34 -28.10 -8.65
N PRO A 376 15.27 -27.17 -8.43
CA PRO A 376 16.26 -26.85 -9.44
C PRO A 376 17.00 -28.14 -9.80
N ALA A 377 17.10 -28.42 -11.08
CA ALA A 377 17.79 -29.60 -11.60
C ALA A 377 19.21 -29.62 -11.02
N GLY A 378 19.45 -30.59 -10.17
CA GLY A 378 20.76 -30.85 -9.57
C GLY A 378 21.78 -31.09 -10.67
N ALA A 379 22.89 -30.38 -10.59
CA ALA A 379 24.08 -30.67 -11.37
C ALA A 379 24.45 -32.16 -11.22
N ALA A 380 24.52 -32.84 -12.32
CA ALA A 380 24.96 -34.25 -12.37
C ALA A 380 26.38 -34.39 -11.76
N PRO A 381 26.65 -35.42 -10.95
CA PRO A 381 27.98 -35.63 -10.43
C PRO A 381 28.92 -36.00 -11.58
N ARG A 382 29.98 -35.22 -11.76
CA ARG A 382 31.10 -35.55 -12.65
C ARG A 382 31.71 -36.88 -12.15
N LYS A 383 31.64 -37.93 -12.97
CA LYS A 383 32.36 -39.18 -12.76
C LYS A 383 33.85 -38.89 -12.70
N ALA A 384 34.45 -39.22 -11.57
CA ALA A 384 35.90 -39.27 -11.40
C ALA A 384 36.45 -40.34 -12.34
N ARG A 385 37.29 -39.95 -13.29
CA ARG A 385 38.15 -40.87 -14.06
C ARG A 385 39.36 -41.20 -13.18
N SER A 386 39.51 -42.47 -12.85
CA SER A 386 40.69 -43.05 -12.25
C SER A 386 41.89 -42.90 -13.21
N ALA A 387 42.92 -42.24 -12.74
CA ALA A 387 44.23 -42.25 -13.40
C ALA A 387 45.12 -43.29 -12.77
N ALA A 388 45.40 -44.32 -13.55
CA ALA A 388 46.57 -45.18 -13.31
C ALA A 388 47.66 -44.80 -14.32
N GLY A 389 48.90 -44.73 -13.87
CA GLY A 389 50.05 -44.72 -14.74
C GLY A 389 51.04 -43.57 -14.56
N ARG A 390 51.94 -43.69 -13.62
CA ARG A 390 53.32 -43.10 -13.74
C ARG A 390 54.15 -43.83 -14.78
N PRO A 391 55.08 -43.17 -15.48
CA PRO A 391 56.49 -43.33 -15.09
C PRO A 391 57.34 -42.03 -15.16
N ARG A 392 58.54 -42.18 -14.62
CA ARG A 392 59.58 -41.21 -14.29
C ARG A 392 60.52 -40.87 -15.49
N PRO A 393 61.60 -40.11 -15.27
CA PRO A 393 61.97 -38.93 -16.01
C PRO A 393 63.21 -39.13 -16.93
N SER A 394 63.47 -38.20 -17.82
CA SER A 394 64.79 -38.03 -18.43
C SER A 394 65.14 -36.56 -18.67
N ASP A 395 66.33 -36.25 -18.26
CA ASP A 395 67.15 -35.07 -18.32
C ASP A 395 67.43 -34.50 -19.70
N ARG A 396 67.99 -33.34 -19.63
CA ARG A 396 68.79 -32.56 -20.59
C ARG A 396 67.99 -31.44 -21.34
N ASP A 397 68.48 -30.30 -21.47
CA ASP A 397 69.70 -29.55 -21.29
C ASP A 397 69.47 -28.11 -21.83
N THR A 398 69.99 -27.20 -21.09
CA THR A 398 70.75 -26.02 -21.49
C THR A 398 70.25 -24.97 -22.48
N ARG A 399 70.58 -23.77 -22.08
CA ARG A 399 70.99 -22.53 -22.77
C ARG A 399 69.90 -21.47 -22.97
N SER A 400 70.06 -20.39 -22.17
CA SER A 400 70.90 -19.19 -22.44
C SER A 400 70.28 -18.34 -23.50
N THR A 401 69.94 -17.13 -23.25
CA THR A 401 70.70 -15.90 -23.09
C THR A 401 69.73 -14.71 -23.02
N ARG A 402 69.96 -13.81 -22.06
CA ARG A 402 70.30 -12.38 -22.24
C ARG A 402 69.34 -11.53 -23.05
N THR A 403 68.85 -10.47 -22.56
CA THR A 403 69.34 -9.20 -22.06
C THR A 403 68.34 -8.08 -22.33
N ARG A 404 68.34 -7.15 -21.42
CA ARG A 404 68.22 -5.70 -21.48
C ARG A 404 66.82 -5.08 -21.67
N SER A 405 66.39 -4.42 -20.67
CA SER A 405 66.81 -3.09 -20.18
C SER A 405 66.09 -1.92 -20.86
N ARG A 406 65.41 -1.21 -20.10
CA ARG A 406 65.45 0.24 -19.88
C ARG A 406 64.11 0.93 -19.87
N ARG A 407 63.82 1.44 -18.73
CA ARG A 407 63.59 2.84 -18.33
C ARG A 407 62.32 3.51 -18.84
N GLY A 408 61.57 3.94 -17.86
CA GLY A 408 60.64 5.06 -17.88
C GLY A 408 61.27 6.41 -18.28
N PRO A 409 60.73 7.56 -17.95
CA PRO A 409 59.66 7.93 -17.02
C PRO A 409 58.72 9.07 -17.56
N ARG A 410 57.76 9.49 -16.69
CA ARG A 410 57.18 10.85 -16.52
C ARG A 410 56.45 11.46 -17.72
N THR A 411 55.26 11.90 -17.56
CA THR A 411 54.70 13.07 -16.79
C THR A 411 53.25 12.77 -16.44
#